data_8146b1d1b2e5db7dd88a2d3b3a032050
#
_entry.id   8146b1d1b2e5db7dd88a2d3b3a032050
#
_cell.length_a   1.000
_cell.length_b   1.000
_cell.length_c   1.000
_cell.angle_alpha   90.00
_cell.angle_beta   90.00
_cell.angle_gamma   90.00
#
_symmetry.space_group_name_H-M   'P 1'
#
loop_
_entity.id
_entity.type
_entity.pdbx_description
1 polymer ?
#
loop_
_entity_poly.entity_id
_entity_poly.type
_entity_poly.pdbx_seq_one_letter_code
_entity_poly.pdbx_strand_id
1 'polypeptide(L)'
;MSFEKHEKNGILYFTSSLFDGFDIPHFFAAKRGGVSGGAFGSLNVSTSRRDEKGRTDTPFNVRQNLARGLALVGADEKCACMMRQIHSANIEKAQVSCAECFDGRGDFQPCDGVFAHKGMPYDTLAVKTADCVPVLLYDTKNDVAMALHAGWRGTVGNICGRAVEKMKELFADAEIVAAIGPCIMDCCYEVNDVVYDAAMKSCRIVNKMSNGVEEADEINCESVNKMSNDVEKCFPVRYFADGERKYRVSLSALNRLFLENAGVKSENIDEARICTCCTTDEDGAVFFSHRASGGFSGTQMSVVRLRK
;
A
#
# COMPACT_ATOMS: atom_id res chain seq x y z
N MET A 1 15.59 -9.89 -6.36
CA MET A 1 15.11 -8.52 -6.16
C MET A 1 14.96 -8.32 -4.68
N SER A 2 15.35 -7.17 -4.17
CA SER A 2 15.36 -6.89 -2.73
C SER A 2 15.06 -5.41 -2.49
N PHE A 3 14.44 -5.14 -1.35
CA PHE A 3 14.31 -3.76 -0.88
C PHE A 3 15.63 -3.34 -0.21
N GLU A 4 16.05 -2.11 -0.48
CA GLU A 4 17.24 -1.50 0.08
C GLU A 4 16.87 -0.45 1.12
N LYS A 5 17.60 -0.44 2.25
CA LYS A 5 17.41 0.51 3.36
C LYS A 5 18.33 1.71 3.15
N HIS A 6 17.77 2.91 3.25
CA HIS A 6 18.49 4.17 3.08
C HIS A 6 18.22 5.13 4.23
N GLU A 7 19.16 6.06 4.44
CA GLU A 7 18.95 7.22 5.30
C GLU A 7 19.46 8.48 4.60
N LYS A 8 18.61 9.50 4.50
CA LYS A 8 18.94 10.79 3.90
C LYS A 8 18.24 11.92 4.65
N ASN A 9 19.00 12.94 5.06
CA ASN A 9 18.50 14.07 5.83
C ASN A 9 17.74 13.66 7.13
N GLY A 10 18.19 12.56 7.76
CA GLY A 10 17.59 11.96 8.95
C GLY A 10 16.32 11.17 8.68
N ILE A 11 15.87 11.05 7.42
CA ILE A 11 14.72 10.23 7.05
C ILE A 11 15.22 8.82 6.71
N LEU A 12 14.67 7.83 7.42
CA LEU A 12 14.83 6.42 7.12
C LEU A 12 13.76 6.00 6.11
N TYR A 13 14.17 5.37 5.00
CA TYR A 13 13.26 4.89 3.95
C TYR A 13 13.82 3.66 3.24
N PHE A 14 12.98 3.04 2.43
CA PHE A 14 13.31 1.86 1.64
C PHE A 14 12.99 2.11 0.17
N THR A 15 13.76 1.50 -0.74
CA THR A 15 13.49 1.46 -2.18
C THR A 15 13.42 0.03 -2.68
N SER A 16 12.75 -0.19 -3.79
CA SER A 16 12.70 -1.46 -4.52
C SER A 16 13.82 -1.49 -5.57
N SER A 17 14.70 -2.46 -5.51
CA SER A 17 15.76 -2.63 -6.52
C SER A 17 15.22 -2.83 -7.94
N LEU A 18 13.99 -3.34 -8.08
CA LEU A 18 13.29 -3.43 -9.36
C LEU A 18 12.99 -2.04 -9.94
N PHE A 19 12.42 -1.14 -9.13
CA PHE A 19 12.12 0.23 -9.55
C PHE A 19 13.38 1.05 -9.80
N ASP A 20 14.42 0.87 -8.96
CA ASP A 20 15.73 1.49 -9.14
C ASP A 20 16.35 1.07 -10.47
N GLY A 21 16.20 -0.20 -10.87
CA GLY A 21 16.67 -0.71 -12.17
C GLY A 21 16.00 -0.09 -13.39
N PHE A 22 14.86 0.55 -13.22
CA PHE A 22 14.13 1.31 -14.26
C PHE A 22 14.22 2.83 -14.09
N ASP A 23 15.06 3.32 -13.18
CA ASP A 23 15.19 4.75 -12.84
C ASP A 23 13.84 5.39 -12.42
N ILE A 24 12.95 4.63 -11.78
CA ILE A 24 11.66 5.11 -11.29
C ILE A 24 11.87 5.75 -9.92
N PRO A 25 11.67 7.08 -9.75
CA PRO A 25 11.82 7.73 -8.46
C PRO A 25 10.71 7.29 -7.51
N HIS A 26 11.06 6.64 -6.40
CA HIS A 26 10.10 6.12 -5.43
C HIS A 26 10.74 5.93 -4.05
N PHE A 27 9.92 5.78 -3.03
CA PHE A 27 10.35 5.34 -1.71
C PHE A 27 9.17 4.86 -0.85
N PHE A 28 9.50 4.11 0.20
CA PHE A 28 8.61 3.70 1.29
C PHE A 28 9.22 4.20 2.60
N ALA A 29 8.63 5.21 3.22
CA ALA A 29 9.17 5.81 4.42
C ALA A 29 8.99 4.91 5.66
N ALA A 30 9.95 4.98 6.56
CA ALA A 30 9.79 4.62 7.97
C ALA A 30 9.19 5.79 8.76
N LYS A 31 9.05 5.64 10.09
CA LYS A 31 8.48 6.71 10.94
C LYS A 31 9.48 7.80 11.34
N ARG A 32 10.79 7.63 11.08
CA ARG A 32 11.86 8.54 11.52
C ARG A 32 12.14 9.66 10.53
N GLY A 33 12.64 10.79 11.05
CA GLY A 33 13.14 11.93 10.26
C GLY A 33 12.15 13.07 10.08
N GLY A 34 11.05 13.07 10.81
CA GLY A 34 10.05 14.14 10.80
C GLY A 34 10.16 15.11 11.98
N VAL A 35 9.16 15.98 12.10
CA VAL A 35 9.07 17.05 13.12
C VAL A 35 7.94 16.81 14.12
N SER A 36 7.12 15.81 13.96
CA SER A 36 6.01 15.48 14.87
C SER A 36 6.52 14.84 16.16
N GLY A 37 5.77 15.00 17.25
CA GLY A 37 6.09 14.45 18.55
C GLY A 37 5.04 13.47 19.10
N GLY A 38 5.35 12.83 20.23
CA GLY A 38 4.44 11.92 20.93
C GLY A 38 4.03 10.71 20.06
N ALA A 39 2.74 10.38 20.05
CA ALA A 39 2.20 9.27 19.26
C ALA A 39 2.39 9.41 17.74
N PHE A 40 2.70 10.63 17.27
CA PHE A 40 2.94 10.97 15.86
C PHE A 40 4.44 11.07 15.51
N GLY A 41 5.32 10.77 16.46
CA GLY A 41 6.79 10.92 16.31
C GLY A 41 7.38 9.86 15.39
N SER A 42 8.00 10.32 14.31
CA SER A 42 8.28 11.71 13.95
C SER A 42 7.79 12.12 12.55
N LEU A 43 7.80 11.23 11.52
CA LEU A 43 7.48 11.54 10.12
C LEU A 43 5.99 11.23 9.80
N ASN A 44 5.07 11.71 10.64
CA ASN A 44 3.64 11.53 10.41
C ASN A 44 3.12 12.42 9.28
N VAL A 45 2.35 11.84 8.37
CA VAL A 45 1.75 12.54 7.21
C VAL A 45 0.22 12.54 7.22
N SER A 46 -0.39 12.37 8.40
CA SER A 46 -1.85 12.39 8.56
C SER A 46 -2.33 13.37 9.62
N THR A 47 -3.31 14.19 9.27
CA THR A 47 -4.04 15.07 10.20
C THR A 47 -5.28 14.40 10.80
N SER A 48 -5.68 13.23 10.31
CA SER A 48 -6.92 12.55 10.73
C SER A 48 -6.72 11.50 11.83
N ARG A 49 -5.46 11.10 12.10
CA ARG A 49 -5.15 10.13 13.15
C ARG A 49 -5.21 10.79 14.52
N ARG A 50 -5.58 10.02 15.54
CA ARG A 50 -5.72 10.51 16.92
C ARG A 50 -4.79 9.75 17.85
N ASP A 51 -4.30 10.44 18.86
CA ASP A 51 -3.63 9.83 20.02
C ASP A 51 -4.67 9.32 21.07
N GLU A 52 -4.20 8.69 22.13
CA GLU A 52 -5.02 8.19 23.24
C GLU A 52 -5.87 9.27 23.92
N LYS A 53 -5.48 10.53 23.80
CA LYS A 53 -6.21 11.71 24.33
C LYS A 53 -7.14 12.35 23.30
N GLY A 54 -7.31 11.70 22.13
CA GLY A 54 -8.15 12.19 21.04
C GLY A 54 -7.56 13.35 20.24
N ARG A 55 -6.30 13.74 20.47
CA ARG A 55 -5.63 14.86 19.79
C ARG A 55 -5.10 14.39 18.43
N THR A 56 -5.11 15.28 17.45
CA THR A 56 -4.49 15.09 16.14
C THR A 56 -3.14 15.80 16.09
N ASP A 57 -2.31 15.40 15.14
CA ASP A 57 -1.11 16.17 14.79
C ASP A 57 -1.49 17.51 14.12
N THR A 58 -0.60 18.48 14.19
CA THR A 58 -0.86 19.79 13.58
C THR A 58 -0.73 19.74 12.06
N PRO A 59 -1.59 20.45 11.30
CA PRO A 59 -1.42 20.56 9.85
C PRO A 59 -0.03 21.08 9.45
N PHE A 60 0.56 21.95 10.26
CA PHE A 60 1.91 22.47 10.04
C PHE A 60 2.97 21.36 10.07
N ASN A 61 2.98 20.51 11.10
CA ASN A 61 3.91 19.38 11.21
C ASN A 61 3.73 18.40 10.05
N VAL A 62 2.47 18.04 9.75
CA VAL A 62 2.14 17.10 8.68
C VAL A 62 2.61 17.65 7.32
N ARG A 63 2.39 18.93 7.04
CA ARG A 63 2.87 19.59 5.81
C ARG A 63 4.39 19.59 5.72
N GLN A 64 5.09 19.90 6.83
CA GLN A 64 6.55 19.82 6.87
C GLN A 64 7.08 18.41 6.64
N ASN A 65 6.47 17.41 7.26
CA ASN A 65 6.85 16.01 7.08
C ASN A 65 6.62 15.56 5.63
N LEU A 66 5.50 15.96 5.02
CA LEU A 66 5.23 15.67 3.61
C LEU A 66 6.31 16.30 2.71
N ALA A 67 6.62 17.59 2.90
CA ALA A 67 7.63 18.29 2.10
C ALA A 67 9.02 17.63 2.23
N ARG A 68 9.41 17.22 3.46
CA ARG A 68 10.68 16.51 3.71
C ARG A 68 10.75 15.18 2.94
N GLY A 69 9.66 14.40 2.97
CA GLY A 69 9.60 13.12 2.24
C GLY A 69 9.59 13.32 0.73
N LEU A 70 8.77 14.22 0.20
CA LEU A 70 8.70 14.50 -1.24
C LEU A 70 10.05 14.94 -1.83
N ALA A 71 10.86 15.65 -1.03
CA ALA A 71 12.20 16.06 -1.44
C ALA A 71 13.14 14.87 -1.74
N LEU A 72 12.89 13.67 -1.20
CA LEU A 72 13.68 12.46 -1.50
C LEU A 72 13.64 12.08 -2.99
N VAL A 73 12.49 12.32 -3.64
CA VAL A 73 12.28 12.08 -5.08
C VAL A 73 12.33 13.37 -5.92
N GLY A 74 12.81 14.48 -5.33
CA GLY A 74 12.91 15.77 -6.00
C GLY A 74 11.55 16.39 -6.35
N ALA A 75 10.52 16.06 -5.58
CA ALA A 75 9.16 16.59 -5.72
C ALA A 75 8.86 17.63 -4.62
N ASP A 76 7.77 18.36 -4.82
CA ASP A 76 7.15 19.24 -3.83
C ASP A 76 5.62 19.01 -3.74
N GLU A 77 4.97 19.69 -2.83
CA GLU A 77 3.53 19.56 -2.59
C GLU A 77 2.64 20.09 -3.74
N LYS A 78 3.19 20.86 -4.69
CA LYS A 78 2.45 21.39 -5.85
C LYS A 78 2.30 20.37 -6.96
N CYS A 79 3.31 19.52 -7.12
CA CYS A 79 3.27 18.44 -8.12
C CYS A 79 2.83 17.09 -7.54
N ALA A 80 2.69 16.98 -6.22
CA ALA A 80 2.28 15.77 -5.55
C ALA A 80 0.77 15.69 -5.33
N CYS A 81 0.19 14.52 -5.59
CA CYS A 81 -1.20 14.18 -5.29
C CYS A 81 -1.26 13.10 -4.20
N MET A 82 -2.15 13.29 -3.24
CA MET A 82 -2.46 12.34 -2.19
C MET A 82 -3.98 12.19 -2.10
N MET A 83 -4.47 11.08 -1.59
CA MET A 83 -5.91 10.82 -1.50
C MET A 83 -6.44 10.84 -0.06
N ARG A 84 -7.74 11.03 0.10
CA ARG A 84 -8.48 10.72 1.31
C ARG A 84 -8.89 9.25 1.26
N GLN A 85 -8.07 8.39 1.84
CA GLN A 85 -8.24 6.94 1.83
C GLN A 85 -9.49 6.54 2.63
N ILE A 86 -10.37 5.77 2.00
CA ILE A 86 -11.69 5.36 2.52
C ILE A 86 -11.85 3.83 2.64
N HIS A 87 -10.75 3.10 2.45
CA HIS A 87 -10.69 1.62 2.46
C HIS A 87 -11.59 0.99 1.38
N SER A 88 -11.59 1.55 0.19
CA SER A 88 -12.29 1.06 -1.01
C SER A 88 -11.32 0.35 -1.98
N ALA A 89 -11.82 -0.03 -3.15
CA ALA A 89 -11.02 -0.44 -4.30
C ALA A 89 -11.14 0.57 -5.48
N ASN A 90 -11.52 1.82 -5.18
CA ASN A 90 -11.67 2.87 -6.18
C ASN A 90 -10.31 3.46 -6.55
N ILE A 91 -10.10 3.62 -7.86
CA ILE A 91 -8.88 4.19 -8.43
C ILE A 91 -9.28 5.37 -9.30
N GLU A 92 -8.70 6.54 -8.99
CA GLU A 92 -9.04 7.79 -9.63
C GLU A 92 -7.80 8.44 -10.27
N LYS A 93 -8.03 9.29 -11.26
CA LYS A 93 -7.00 10.15 -11.83
C LYS A 93 -6.56 11.20 -10.80
N ALA A 94 -5.28 11.53 -10.74
CA ALA A 94 -4.79 12.63 -9.91
C ALA A 94 -5.41 13.96 -10.36
N GLN A 95 -6.15 14.65 -9.47
CA GLN A 95 -6.96 15.82 -9.79
C GLN A 95 -6.61 17.05 -8.98
N VAL A 96 -5.99 16.88 -7.82
CA VAL A 96 -5.69 17.97 -6.88
C VAL A 96 -4.34 17.75 -6.23
N SER A 97 -3.55 18.82 -6.10
CA SER A 97 -2.25 18.76 -5.44
C SER A 97 -2.39 18.76 -3.91
N CYS A 98 -1.36 18.27 -3.22
CA CYS A 98 -1.26 18.39 -1.77
C CYS A 98 -1.27 19.86 -1.33
N ALA A 99 -0.61 20.76 -2.08
CA ALA A 99 -0.59 22.18 -1.79
C ALA A 99 -1.99 22.80 -1.82
N GLU A 100 -2.80 22.47 -2.83
CA GLU A 100 -4.19 22.97 -2.93
C GLU A 100 -5.04 22.49 -1.74
N CYS A 101 -4.91 21.23 -1.32
CA CYS A 101 -5.63 20.69 -0.18
C CYS A 101 -5.21 21.36 1.14
N PHE A 102 -3.92 21.55 1.38
CA PHE A 102 -3.44 22.19 2.61
C PHE A 102 -3.75 23.70 2.64
N ASP A 103 -3.85 24.35 1.48
CA ASP A 103 -4.22 25.77 1.38
C ASP A 103 -5.76 25.99 1.42
N GLY A 104 -6.56 24.91 1.55
CA GLY A 104 -8.02 24.98 1.56
C GLY A 104 -8.65 25.34 0.23
N ARG A 105 -7.92 25.17 -0.89
CA ARG A 105 -8.39 25.43 -2.25
C ARG A 105 -8.95 24.19 -2.95
N GLY A 106 -8.83 23.03 -2.32
CA GLY A 106 -9.32 21.75 -2.79
C GLY A 106 -9.43 20.73 -1.68
N ASP A 107 -10.14 19.64 -1.92
CA ASP A 107 -10.27 18.51 -1.02
C ASP A 107 -9.53 17.30 -1.55
N PHE A 108 -8.90 16.53 -0.66
CA PHE A 108 -8.34 15.23 -1.01
C PHE A 108 -9.43 14.31 -1.54
N GLN A 109 -9.26 13.82 -2.78
CA GLN A 109 -10.26 12.97 -3.43
C GLN A 109 -10.46 11.63 -2.69
N PRO A 110 -11.72 11.18 -2.51
CA PRO A 110 -12.05 9.98 -1.75
C PRO A 110 -11.85 8.72 -2.59
N CYS A 111 -10.65 8.13 -2.53
CA CYS A 111 -10.30 6.88 -3.21
C CYS A 111 -9.15 6.17 -2.46
N ASP A 112 -8.78 4.99 -2.91
CA ASP A 112 -7.68 4.22 -2.35
C ASP A 112 -6.62 3.86 -3.39
N GLY A 113 -6.82 4.30 -4.63
CA GLY A 113 -5.84 4.28 -5.69
C GLY A 113 -5.84 5.60 -6.45
N VAL A 114 -4.66 6.08 -6.83
CA VAL A 114 -4.51 7.28 -7.66
C VAL A 114 -3.49 7.03 -8.75
N PHE A 115 -3.76 7.54 -9.97
CA PHE A 115 -2.83 7.42 -11.09
C PHE A 115 -2.51 8.76 -11.75
N ALA A 116 -1.33 8.81 -12.35
CA ALA A 116 -0.87 9.89 -13.22
C ALA A 116 -0.08 9.32 -14.39
N HIS A 117 -0.07 10.04 -15.49
CA HIS A 117 0.75 9.73 -16.67
C HIS A 117 1.40 11.01 -17.22
N LYS A 118 2.39 10.84 -18.09
CA LYS A 118 3.09 11.96 -18.73
C LYS A 118 2.11 12.93 -19.39
N GLY A 119 2.34 14.22 -19.17
CA GLY A 119 1.46 15.29 -19.65
C GLY A 119 0.37 15.74 -18.65
N MET A 120 0.23 15.07 -17.51
CA MET A 120 -0.63 15.55 -16.43
C MET A 120 0.09 16.60 -15.55
N PRO A 121 -0.69 17.48 -14.86
CA PRO A 121 -0.10 18.52 -14.00
C PRO A 121 0.56 17.97 -12.74
N TYR A 122 0.19 16.75 -12.33
CA TYR A 122 0.73 16.09 -11.14
C TYR A 122 1.53 14.86 -11.57
N ASP A 123 2.80 14.83 -11.18
CA ASP A 123 3.75 13.78 -11.55
C ASP A 123 4.15 12.88 -10.39
N THR A 124 3.69 13.19 -9.17
CA THR A 124 4.08 12.51 -7.94
C THR A 124 2.85 12.05 -7.17
N LEU A 125 2.81 10.78 -6.82
CA LEU A 125 1.68 10.15 -6.13
C LEU A 125 2.12 9.63 -4.78
N ALA A 126 1.32 9.90 -3.74
CA ALA A 126 1.61 9.48 -2.37
C ALA A 126 0.43 8.75 -1.73
N VAL A 127 0.72 7.66 -1.02
CA VAL A 127 -0.22 6.88 -0.21
C VAL A 127 0.26 6.84 1.24
N LYS A 128 -0.68 6.84 2.19
CA LYS A 128 -0.42 6.79 3.64
C LYS A 128 -0.80 5.42 4.19
N THR A 129 0.08 4.84 5.00
CA THR A 129 -0.21 3.56 5.67
C THR A 129 0.26 3.55 7.12
N ALA A 130 -0.39 2.71 7.92
CA ALA A 130 0.07 2.20 9.20
C ALA A 130 -0.54 0.79 9.29
N ASP A 131 0.19 -0.20 8.80
CA ASP A 131 -0.13 -1.62 8.61
C ASP A 131 -0.76 -2.01 7.27
N CYS A 132 -1.67 -1.22 6.67
CA CYS A 132 -2.21 -1.54 5.34
C CYS A 132 -1.09 -1.60 4.29
N VAL A 133 -1.30 -2.39 3.23
CA VAL A 133 -0.30 -2.62 2.19
C VAL A 133 -0.23 -1.44 1.23
N PRO A 134 0.90 -0.72 1.14
CA PRO A 134 1.13 0.22 0.05
C PRO A 134 1.62 -0.55 -1.18
N VAL A 135 1.01 -0.31 -2.34
CA VAL A 135 1.45 -0.88 -3.61
C VAL A 135 1.69 0.25 -4.60
N LEU A 136 2.90 0.29 -5.15
CA LEU A 136 3.27 1.20 -6.22
C LEU A 136 3.34 0.42 -7.51
N LEU A 137 2.72 0.93 -8.58
CA LEU A 137 2.82 0.36 -9.92
C LEU A 137 3.38 1.39 -10.88
N TYR A 138 4.08 0.90 -11.90
CA TYR A 138 4.60 1.74 -12.96
C TYR A 138 4.54 1.02 -14.32
N ASP A 139 4.01 1.68 -15.33
CA ASP A 139 4.16 1.26 -16.73
C ASP A 139 5.45 1.86 -17.28
N THR A 140 6.44 1.01 -17.48
CA THR A 140 7.80 1.42 -17.90
C THR A 140 7.87 1.90 -19.34
N LYS A 141 6.88 1.54 -20.15
CA LYS A 141 6.79 1.91 -21.56
C LYS A 141 6.10 3.24 -21.79
N ASN A 142 5.00 3.50 -21.07
CA ASN A 142 4.14 4.66 -21.32
C ASN A 142 4.22 5.72 -20.23
N ASP A 143 5.09 5.56 -19.22
CA ASP A 143 5.23 6.47 -18.07
C ASP A 143 3.90 6.74 -17.37
N VAL A 144 3.26 5.66 -16.87
CA VAL A 144 2.08 5.74 -15.99
C VAL A 144 2.49 5.27 -14.60
N ALA A 145 2.27 6.09 -13.59
CA ALA A 145 2.47 5.75 -12.19
C ALA A 145 1.12 5.54 -11.48
N MET A 146 1.08 4.60 -10.54
CA MET A 146 -0.04 4.43 -9.61
C MET A 146 0.46 4.22 -8.18
N ALA A 147 -0.29 4.78 -7.21
CA ALA A 147 -0.09 4.54 -5.78
C ALA A 147 -1.38 4.02 -5.17
N LEU A 148 -1.34 2.85 -4.53
CA LEU A 148 -2.50 2.16 -3.98
C LEU A 148 -2.39 1.95 -2.48
N HIS A 149 -3.49 2.19 -1.77
CA HIS A 149 -3.71 1.78 -0.39
C HIS A 149 -4.53 0.49 -0.36
N ALA A 150 -3.86 -0.65 -0.25
CA ALA A 150 -4.52 -1.94 -0.18
C ALA A 150 -4.70 -2.39 1.29
N GLY A 151 -5.65 -1.75 2.00
CA GLY A 151 -6.19 -2.28 3.25
C GLY A 151 -6.98 -3.56 2.96
N TRP A 152 -7.42 -4.34 4.00
CA TRP A 152 -8.08 -5.61 3.76
C TRP A 152 -9.32 -5.50 2.84
N ARG A 153 -10.12 -4.44 2.97
CA ARG A 153 -11.28 -4.21 2.08
C ARG A 153 -10.88 -3.91 0.64
N GLY A 154 -9.85 -3.08 0.43
CA GLY A 154 -9.31 -2.81 -0.90
C GLY A 154 -8.69 -4.06 -1.54
N THR A 155 -7.97 -4.86 -0.74
CA THR A 155 -7.40 -6.15 -1.18
C THR A 155 -8.51 -7.10 -1.64
N VAL A 156 -9.53 -7.38 -0.80
CA VAL A 156 -10.62 -8.29 -1.20
C VAL A 156 -11.49 -7.71 -2.33
N GLY A 157 -11.50 -6.38 -2.51
CA GLY A 157 -12.08 -5.70 -3.66
C GLY A 157 -11.20 -5.76 -4.92
N ASN A 158 -10.07 -6.46 -4.85
CA ASN A 158 -9.10 -6.65 -5.94
C ASN A 158 -8.55 -5.32 -6.50
N ILE A 159 -8.16 -4.38 -5.61
CA ILE A 159 -7.63 -3.08 -6.02
C ILE A 159 -6.40 -3.22 -6.93
N CYS A 160 -5.54 -4.22 -6.69
CA CYS A 160 -4.35 -4.47 -7.50
C CYS A 160 -4.70 -4.94 -8.93
N GLY A 161 -5.62 -5.89 -9.07
CA GLY A 161 -6.09 -6.31 -10.40
C GLY A 161 -6.75 -5.18 -11.18
N ARG A 162 -7.63 -4.41 -10.51
CA ARG A 162 -8.25 -3.20 -11.09
C ARG A 162 -7.23 -2.15 -11.53
N ALA A 163 -6.12 -2.01 -10.80
CA ALA A 163 -5.05 -1.09 -11.19
C ALA A 163 -4.36 -1.54 -12.47
N VAL A 164 -4.08 -2.83 -12.60
CA VAL A 164 -3.49 -3.41 -13.83
C VAL A 164 -4.46 -3.27 -15.01
N GLU A 165 -5.74 -3.58 -14.81
CA GLU A 165 -6.79 -3.38 -15.82
C GLU A 165 -6.85 -1.91 -16.26
N LYS A 166 -6.82 -0.98 -15.29
CA LYS A 166 -6.83 0.45 -15.57
C LYS A 166 -5.61 0.92 -16.37
N MET A 167 -4.41 0.41 -16.10
CA MET A 167 -3.23 0.71 -16.90
C MET A 167 -3.38 0.19 -18.33
N LYS A 168 -3.90 -1.03 -18.50
CA LYS A 168 -4.14 -1.63 -19.82
C LYS A 168 -5.26 -0.93 -20.61
N GLU A 169 -6.26 -0.36 -19.93
CA GLU A 169 -7.27 0.51 -20.55
C GLU A 169 -6.67 1.81 -21.07
N LEU A 170 -5.71 2.40 -20.33
CA LEU A 170 -5.02 3.60 -20.76
C LEU A 170 -4.06 3.33 -21.93
N PHE A 171 -3.33 2.21 -21.85
CA PHE A 171 -2.34 1.79 -22.84
C PHE A 171 -2.36 0.26 -22.97
N ALA A 172 -2.87 -0.25 -24.11
CA ALA A 172 -3.05 -1.69 -24.33
C ALA A 172 -1.72 -2.49 -24.31
N ASP A 173 -0.60 -1.82 -24.54
CA ASP A 173 0.75 -2.37 -24.58
C ASP A 173 1.57 -2.06 -23.31
N ALA A 174 0.90 -1.80 -22.19
CA ALA A 174 1.53 -1.47 -20.91
C ALA A 174 2.50 -2.57 -20.43
N GLU A 175 3.70 -2.15 -20.03
CA GLU A 175 4.74 -2.99 -19.43
C GLU A 175 4.84 -2.65 -17.91
N ILE A 176 4.12 -3.42 -17.10
CA ILE A 176 3.87 -3.07 -15.70
C ILE A 176 4.90 -3.73 -14.78
N VAL A 177 5.50 -2.92 -13.91
CA VAL A 177 6.25 -3.33 -12.74
C VAL A 177 5.52 -2.91 -11.47
N ALA A 178 5.65 -3.67 -10.39
CA ALA A 178 4.99 -3.39 -9.11
C ALA A 178 5.96 -3.55 -7.93
N ALA A 179 5.82 -2.68 -6.93
CA ALA A 179 6.52 -2.76 -5.66
C ALA A 179 5.51 -2.78 -4.50
N ILE A 180 5.49 -3.88 -3.74
CA ILE A 180 4.68 -4.04 -2.53
C ILE A 180 5.54 -3.66 -1.33
N GLY A 181 5.21 -2.55 -0.69
CA GLY A 181 6.01 -1.98 0.39
C GLY A 181 5.78 -2.62 1.76
N PRO A 182 6.49 -2.10 2.80
CA PRO A 182 6.32 -2.55 4.18
C PRO A 182 4.88 -2.43 4.66
N CYS A 183 4.37 -3.51 5.26
CA CYS A 183 2.99 -3.62 5.76
C CYS A 183 2.94 -4.58 6.95
N ILE A 184 1.78 -4.74 7.58
CA ILE A 184 1.62 -5.79 8.58
C ILE A 184 1.65 -7.15 7.88
N MET A 185 2.52 -8.04 8.35
CA MET A 185 2.68 -9.38 7.80
C MET A 185 1.85 -10.40 8.61
N ASP A 186 1.73 -11.61 8.10
CA ASP A 186 1.06 -12.74 8.73
C ASP A 186 1.59 -13.05 10.14
N CYS A 187 2.84 -12.76 10.45
CA CYS A 187 3.39 -12.85 11.80
C CYS A 187 2.62 -12.03 12.86
N CYS A 188 1.97 -10.93 12.43
CA CYS A 188 1.25 -10.00 13.32
C CYS A 188 -0.21 -9.76 12.90
N TYR A 189 -0.60 -10.10 11.67
CA TYR A 189 -1.96 -9.83 11.19
C TYR A 189 -2.93 -10.95 11.54
N GLU A 190 -3.32 -10.96 12.80
CA GLU A 190 -4.40 -11.80 13.30
C GLU A 190 -5.76 -11.18 12.94
N VAL A 191 -6.67 -12.01 12.42
CA VAL A 191 -8.01 -11.60 11.98
C VAL A 191 -9.08 -12.60 12.45
N ASN A 192 -10.33 -12.15 12.45
CA ASN A 192 -11.52 -12.97 12.70
C ASN A 192 -12.08 -13.58 11.40
N ASP A 193 -13.15 -14.37 11.53
CA ASP A 193 -13.84 -15.03 10.41
C ASP A 193 -14.25 -14.03 9.31
N VAL A 194 -14.71 -12.83 9.64
CA VAL A 194 -15.19 -11.84 8.66
C VAL A 194 -14.12 -11.48 7.64
N VAL A 195 -12.91 -11.20 8.10
CA VAL A 195 -11.79 -10.84 7.21
C VAL A 195 -11.27 -12.06 6.47
N TYR A 196 -11.17 -13.19 7.18
CA TYR A 196 -10.72 -14.45 6.59
C TYR A 196 -11.62 -14.92 5.46
N ASP A 197 -12.94 -15.00 5.69
CA ASP A 197 -13.92 -15.46 4.71
C ASP A 197 -13.99 -14.53 3.49
N ALA A 198 -13.92 -13.21 3.71
CA ALA A 198 -13.86 -12.24 2.63
C ALA A 198 -12.61 -12.43 1.75
N ALA A 199 -11.45 -12.63 2.38
CA ALA A 199 -10.19 -12.87 1.68
C ALA A 199 -10.20 -14.19 0.90
N MET A 200 -10.71 -15.27 1.50
CA MET A 200 -10.89 -16.58 0.86
C MET A 200 -11.83 -16.49 -0.33
N LYS A 201 -12.97 -15.80 -0.19
CA LYS A 201 -13.93 -15.62 -1.29
C LYS A 201 -13.30 -14.86 -2.46
N SER A 202 -12.58 -13.77 -2.19
CA SER A 202 -11.90 -12.99 -3.22
C SER A 202 -10.85 -13.82 -3.97
N CYS A 203 -10.03 -14.59 -3.25
CA CYS A 203 -9.05 -15.50 -3.83
C CYS A 203 -9.67 -16.50 -4.80
N ARG A 204 -10.81 -17.09 -4.43
CA ARG A 204 -11.55 -18.06 -5.28
C ARG A 204 -12.07 -17.42 -6.56
N ILE A 205 -12.64 -16.21 -6.46
CA ILE A 205 -13.16 -15.47 -7.62
C ILE A 205 -12.03 -15.20 -8.61
N VAL A 206 -10.91 -14.66 -8.14
CA VAL A 206 -9.78 -14.31 -9.00
C VAL A 206 -9.18 -15.56 -9.66
N ASN A 207 -9.00 -16.66 -8.93
CA ASN A 207 -8.50 -17.92 -9.51
C ASN A 207 -9.45 -18.55 -10.54
N LYS A 208 -10.77 -18.41 -10.38
CA LYS A 208 -11.75 -18.88 -11.38
C LYS A 208 -11.69 -18.07 -12.68
N MET A 209 -11.60 -16.75 -12.57
CA MET A 209 -11.48 -15.86 -13.74
C MET A 209 -10.22 -16.17 -14.56
N SER A 210 -9.10 -16.51 -13.90
CA SER A 210 -7.85 -16.88 -14.58
C SER A 210 -7.89 -18.22 -15.28
N ASN A 211 -8.74 -19.15 -14.81
CA ASN A 211 -8.83 -20.53 -15.32
C ASN A 211 -10.04 -20.77 -16.24
N GLY A 212 -10.84 -19.75 -16.58
CA GLY A 212 -11.97 -19.84 -17.53
C GLY A 212 -13.15 -20.71 -17.06
N VAL A 213 -13.38 -20.84 -15.74
CA VAL A 213 -14.47 -21.67 -15.17
C VAL A 213 -15.68 -20.79 -14.86
N GLU A 214 -16.80 -21.02 -15.57
CA GLU A 214 -17.99 -20.16 -15.57
C GLU A 214 -19.04 -20.42 -14.47
N GLU A 215 -19.02 -21.45 -13.63
CA GLU A 215 -20.08 -21.67 -12.64
C GLU A 215 -19.59 -21.95 -11.21
N ALA A 216 -20.39 -21.42 -10.28
CA ALA A 216 -20.15 -21.49 -8.84
C ALA A 216 -20.93 -22.67 -8.24
N ASP A 217 -20.26 -23.81 -8.04
CA ASP A 217 -20.74 -24.79 -7.09
C ASP A 217 -20.37 -24.41 -5.67
N GLU A 218 -21.29 -24.67 -4.72
CA GLU A 218 -21.06 -24.52 -3.28
C GLU A 218 -19.80 -25.30 -2.89
N ILE A 219 -18.77 -24.56 -2.46
CA ILE A 219 -17.46 -25.16 -2.19
C ILE A 219 -17.39 -25.58 -0.74
N ASN A 220 -17.45 -26.87 -0.52
CA ASN A 220 -17.18 -27.55 0.75
C ASN A 220 -15.69 -27.35 1.16
N CYS A 221 -15.43 -27.37 2.47
CA CYS A 221 -14.10 -27.17 3.08
C CYS A 221 -13.00 -28.11 2.54
N GLU A 222 -13.38 -29.24 1.95
CA GLU A 222 -12.47 -30.22 1.34
C GLU A 222 -11.86 -29.78 0.00
N SER A 223 -12.46 -28.81 -0.71
CA SER A 223 -11.91 -28.27 -1.96
C SER A 223 -10.74 -27.30 -1.76
N VAL A 224 -10.48 -26.86 -0.53
CA VAL A 224 -9.31 -26.04 -0.18
C VAL A 224 -7.99 -26.81 -0.38
N ASN A 225 -8.01 -28.12 -0.24
CA ASN A 225 -6.83 -29.00 -0.44
C ASN A 225 -6.36 -29.13 -1.90
N LYS A 226 -7.05 -28.52 -2.87
CA LYS A 226 -6.66 -28.45 -4.29
C LYS A 226 -6.27 -27.04 -4.75
N MET A 227 -6.18 -26.07 -3.83
CA MET A 227 -5.71 -24.73 -4.18
C MET A 227 -4.20 -24.79 -4.44
N SER A 228 -3.73 -23.97 -5.39
CA SER A 228 -2.30 -23.88 -5.70
C SER A 228 -1.51 -23.48 -4.45
N ASN A 229 -0.24 -23.90 -4.36
CA ASN A 229 0.69 -23.55 -3.28
C ASN A 229 0.74 -22.03 -3.00
N ASP A 230 0.34 -21.19 -3.95
CA ASP A 230 0.35 -19.73 -3.83
C ASP A 230 -0.80 -19.20 -2.97
N VAL A 231 -1.95 -19.89 -2.98
CA VAL A 231 -3.07 -19.52 -2.08
C VAL A 231 -2.76 -19.91 -0.64
N GLU A 232 -2.08 -21.04 -0.39
CA GLU A 232 -1.66 -21.44 0.95
C GLU A 232 -0.74 -20.41 1.60
N LYS A 233 0.12 -19.75 0.84
CA LYS A 233 0.99 -18.66 1.34
C LYS A 233 0.20 -17.45 1.85
N CYS A 234 -1.02 -17.24 1.37
CA CYS A 234 -1.87 -16.14 1.81
C CYS A 234 -2.55 -16.40 3.16
N PHE A 235 -2.68 -17.68 3.56
CA PHE A 235 -3.44 -18.12 4.74
C PHE A 235 -2.66 -19.13 5.59
N PRO A 236 -1.49 -18.77 6.11
CA PRO A 236 -0.53 -19.73 6.66
C PRO A 236 -0.99 -20.42 7.95
N VAL A 237 -1.89 -19.82 8.74
CA VAL A 237 -2.24 -20.36 10.07
C VAL A 237 -3.71 -20.18 10.43
N ARG A 238 -4.31 -21.27 10.93
CA ARG A 238 -5.59 -21.26 11.64
C ARG A 238 -5.35 -21.79 13.05
N TYR A 239 -5.89 -21.12 14.07
CA TYR A 239 -5.77 -21.56 15.47
C TYR A 239 -6.96 -21.07 16.32
N PHE A 240 -7.06 -21.60 17.54
CA PHE A 240 -8.02 -21.15 18.52
C PHE A 240 -7.28 -20.36 19.61
N ALA A 241 -7.78 -19.18 19.94
CA ALA A 241 -7.33 -18.39 21.06
C ALA A 241 -8.55 -17.79 21.78
N ASP A 242 -8.54 -17.83 23.10
CA ASP A 242 -9.62 -17.30 23.96
C ASP A 242 -11.03 -17.82 23.59
N GLY A 243 -11.12 -19.07 23.12
CA GLY A 243 -12.39 -19.69 22.68
C GLY A 243 -12.90 -19.26 21.32
N GLU A 244 -12.16 -18.42 20.60
CA GLU A 244 -12.51 -17.94 19.26
C GLU A 244 -11.55 -18.49 18.18
N ARG A 245 -12.05 -18.64 16.96
CA ARG A 245 -11.21 -18.91 15.79
C ARG A 245 -10.45 -17.66 15.41
N LYS A 246 -9.15 -17.81 15.25
CA LYS A 246 -8.25 -16.76 14.76
C LYS A 246 -7.49 -17.27 13.53
N TYR A 247 -7.15 -16.35 12.66
CA TYR A 247 -6.44 -16.63 11.43
C TYR A 247 -5.29 -15.67 11.27
N ARG A 248 -4.21 -16.15 10.69
CA ARG A 248 -3.14 -15.30 10.18
C ARG A 248 -3.32 -15.16 8.68
N VAL A 249 -3.31 -13.94 8.17
CA VAL A 249 -3.52 -13.64 6.75
C VAL A 249 -2.38 -12.75 6.25
N SER A 250 -1.84 -13.09 5.08
CA SER A 250 -0.87 -12.25 4.39
C SER A 250 -1.58 -11.43 3.31
N LEU A 251 -1.87 -10.16 3.59
CA LEU A 251 -2.44 -9.25 2.60
C LEU A 251 -1.44 -8.93 1.48
N SER A 252 -0.13 -8.90 1.77
CA SER A 252 0.89 -8.68 0.73
C SER A 252 0.90 -9.83 -0.27
N ALA A 253 0.86 -11.09 0.21
CA ALA A 253 0.78 -12.26 -0.67
C ALA A 253 -0.50 -12.28 -1.50
N LEU A 254 -1.66 -11.88 -0.93
CA LEU A 254 -2.92 -11.73 -1.67
C LEU A 254 -2.82 -10.68 -2.78
N ASN A 255 -2.28 -9.51 -2.48
CA ASN A 255 -2.10 -8.46 -3.48
C ASN A 255 -1.12 -8.89 -4.57
N ARG A 256 -0.04 -9.61 -4.22
CA ARG A 256 0.88 -10.21 -5.19
C ARG A 256 0.15 -11.20 -6.11
N LEU A 257 -0.62 -12.12 -5.55
CA LEU A 257 -1.42 -13.08 -6.31
C LEU A 257 -2.37 -12.39 -7.28
N PHE A 258 -3.01 -11.29 -6.86
CA PHE A 258 -3.94 -10.53 -7.71
C PHE A 258 -3.23 -9.76 -8.82
N LEU A 259 -2.02 -9.26 -8.61
CA LEU A 259 -1.17 -8.70 -9.65
C LEU A 259 -0.78 -9.75 -10.69
N GLU A 260 -0.35 -10.93 -10.24
CA GLU A 260 0.04 -12.04 -11.12
C GLU A 260 -1.16 -12.55 -11.95
N ASN A 261 -2.33 -12.71 -11.34
CA ASN A 261 -3.55 -13.10 -12.03
C ASN A 261 -4.04 -12.05 -13.05
N ALA A 262 -3.75 -10.77 -12.81
CA ALA A 262 -4.03 -9.70 -13.77
C ALA A 262 -2.98 -9.60 -14.90
N GLY A 263 -1.95 -10.46 -14.86
CA GLY A 263 -0.95 -10.62 -15.92
C GLY A 263 0.35 -9.86 -15.70
N VAL A 264 0.63 -9.38 -14.49
CA VAL A 264 1.97 -8.89 -14.15
C VAL A 264 2.88 -10.09 -13.91
N LYS A 265 4.00 -10.17 -14.61
CA LYS A 265 4.94 -11.28 -14.45
C LYS A 265 5.55 -11.29 -13.04
N SER A 266 5.80 -12.47 -12.49
CA SER A 266 6.34 -12.62 -11.13
C SER A 266 7.68 -11.92 -10.92
N GLU A 267 8.54 -11.89 -11.96
CA GLU A 267 9.80 -11.17 -11.98
C GLU A 267 9.64 -9.64 -12.01
N ASN A 268 8.46 -9.15 -12.36
CA ASN A 268 8.11 -7.72 -12.38
C ASN A 268 7.40 -7.27 -11.10
N ILE A 269 7.41 -8.09 -10.05
CA ILE A 269 6.83 -7.77 -8.74
C ILE A 269 7.91 -7.91 -7.67
N ASP A 270 8.26 -6.79 -7.04
CA ASP A 270 9.13 -6.77 -5.86
C ASP A 270 8.29 -6.62 -4.58
N GLU A 271 8.72 -7.26 -3.49
CA GLU A 271 8.00 -7.28 -2.22
C GLU A 271 8.95 -7.06 -1.06
N ALA A 272 8.67 -6.08 -0.21
CA ALA A 272 9.53 -5.71 0.92
C ALA A 272 9.67 -6.82 1.96
N ARG A 273 8.59 -7.56 2.24
CA ARG A 273 8.52 -8.58 3.31
C ARG A 273 8.97 -8.07 4.67
N ILE A 274 8.68 -6.81 4.96
CA ILE A 274 9.01 -6.13 6.21
C ILE A 274 7.71 -5.86 6.97
N CYS A 275 7.59 -6.40 8.19
CA CYS A 275 6.41 -6.22 9.02
C CYS A 275 6.42 -4.88 9.74
N THR A 276 5.44 -4.02 9.50
CA THR A 276 5.33 -2.72 10.17
C THR A 276 5.04 -2.83 11.67
N CYS A 277 4.44 -3.94 12.11
CA CYS A 277 4.02 -4.13 13.50
C CYS A 277 5.15 -4.56 14.44
N CYS A 278 6.05 -5.43 13.98
CA CYS A 278 7.09 -6.02 14.85
C CYS A 278 8.53 -5.71 14.44
N THR A 279 8.76 -4.98 13.34
CA THR A 279 10.12 -4.60 12.97
C THR A 279 10.64 -3.50 13.88
N THR A 280 11.76 -3.80 14.56
CA THR A 280 12.46 -2.89 15.46
C THR A 280 13.93 -2.77 15.08
N ASP A 281 14.56 -1.71 15.50
CA ASP A 281 16.02 -1.53 15.51
C ASP A 281 16.47 -0.94 16.86
N GLU A 282 17.68 -0.41 16.95
CA GLU A 282 18.25 0.16 18.18
C GLU A 282 17.46 1.34 18.76
N ASP A 283 16.72 2.06 17.90
CA ASP A 283 15.86 3.18 18.29
C ASP A 283 14.40 2.75 18.55
N GLY A 284 14.09 1.47 18.52
CA GLY A 284 12.77 0.89 18.76
C GLY A 284 11.98 0.61 17.48
N ALA A 285 10.66 0.80 17.49
CA ALA A 285 9.82 0.49 16.33
C ALA A 285 10.21 1.32 15.10
N VAL A 286 10.41 0.67 13.96
CA VAL A 286 10.82 1.31 12.69
C VAL A 286 9.66 2.04 12.01
N PHE A 287 8.44 1.52 12.14
CA PHE A 287 7.26 2.03 11.44
C PHE A 287 6.16 2.48 12.40
N PHE A 288 5.26 3.31 11.91
CA PHE A 288 3.94 3.46 12.54
C PHE A 288 3.13 2.19 12.29
N SER A 289 2.51 1.66 13.35
CA SER A 289 1.62 0.50 13.27
C SER A 289 0.34 0.75 14.06
N HIS A 290 -0.79 0.64 13.38
CA HIS A 290 -2.10 0.71 14.00
C HIS A 290 -2.31 -0.44 14.99
N ARG A 291 -1.86 -1.65 14.63
CA ARG A 291 -1.94 -2.86 15.46
C ARG A 291 -1.08 -2.72 16.71
N ALA A 292 0.18 -2.36 16.57
CA ALA A 292 1.11 -2.28 17.70
C ALA A 292 0.74 -1.15 18.67
N SER A 293 0.13 -0.05 18.19
CA SER A 293 -0.25 1.10 18.99
C SER A 293 -1.69 1.07 19.52
N GLY A 294 -2.45 0.01 19.27
CA GLY A 294 -3.88 -0.04 19.61
C GLY A 294 -4.72 1.02 18.87
N GLY A 295 -4.26 1.50 17.72
CA GLY A 295 -4.96 2.50 16.91
C GLY A 295 -4.43 3.93 17.04
N PHE A 296 -3.55 4.19 18.00
CA PHE A 296 -3.07 5.52 18.37
C PHE A 296 -1.68 5.82 17.80
N SER A 297 -1.57 6.01 16.50
CA SER A 297 -0.30 6.32 15.86
C SER A 297 -0.45 7.23 14.65
N GLY A 298 0.68 7.79 14.18
CA GLY A 298 0.78 8.43 12.89
C GLY A 298 0.65 7.46 11.71
N THR A 299 0.96 7.95 10.52
CA THR A 299 1.08 7.17 9.29
C THR A 299 2.36 7.54 8.55
N GLN A 300 3.04 6.57 7.98
CA GLN A 300 4.11 6.77 7.02
C GLN A 300 3.56 6.95 5.60
N MET A 301 4.41 7.47 4.69
CA MET A 301 4.08 7.62 3.27
C MET A 301 4.87 6.64 2.41
N SER A 302 4.26 6.26 1.27
CA SER A 302 4.93 5.63 0.15
C SER A 302 4.67 6.48 -1.09
N VAL A 303 5.70 6.71 -1.89
CA VAL A 303 5.67 7.68 -2.99
C VAL A 303 6.25 7.07 -4.26
N VAL A 304 5.62 7.36 -5.39
CA VAL A 304 6.15 7.12 -6.74
C VAL A 304 6.02 8.39 -7.56
N ARG A 305 7.03 8.67 -8.39
CA ARG A 305 7.06 9.82 -9.29
C ARG A 305 7.29 9.38 -10.73
N LEU A 306 6.67 10.07 -11.69
CA LEU A 306 6.96 9.89 -13.10
C LEU A 306 8.42 10.25 -13.40
N ARG A 307 9.04 9.48 -14.29
CA ARG A 307 10.40 9.78 -14.80
C ARG A 307 10.38 11.12 -15.56
N LYS A 308 11.47 11.87 -15.47
CA LYS A 308 11.64 13.16 -16.15
C LYS A 308 11.98 12.98 -17.64
#